data_e4ea0be6212974c264d7efe51a06ae94
#
_entry.id   e4ea0be6212974c264d7efe51a06ae94
#
_cell.length_a   1.000
_cell.length_b   1.000
_cell.length_c   1.000
_cell.angle_alpha   90.00
_cell.angle_beta   90.00
_cell.angle_gamma   90.00
#
_symmetry.space_group_name_H-M   'P 1'
#
loop_
_entity.id
_entity.type
_entity.pdbx_description
1 polymer ?
#
loop_
_entity_poly.entity_id
_entity_poly.type
_entity_poly.pdbx_seq_one_letter_code
_entity_poly.pdbx_strand_id
1 'polypeptide(L)'
;MRLPLAAAALAAALPVAGSAYAEDGPFSANIALVSDYAFRGISQTDERPALQGGFDYAHASGLYAGVWGSNVSWLADAADDVRNSLEVDLYAGYAGEAGAIGYDVGLLQYYYPGSYGPLYRAGAEKPHTLEAYLGLSWELLSFKYSHSLTDLFGYTDSDGSQYYELGAEHDLGSGFILTAHAGYSDIRGQDNYTDWKVGVNKEYGGFDFGLHYVNTDLNGVDEAEERVVFSIARSF
;
A
#
# COMPACT_ATOMS: atom_id res chain seq x y z
N MET A 1 -20.35 -18.98 16.90
CA MET A 1 -20.55 -18.75 15.45
C MET A 1 -19.64 -17.58 15.12
N ARG A 2 -18.44 -17.84 14.64
CA ARG A 2 -17.42 -16.82 14.36
C ARG A 2 -17.57 -16.45 12.89
N LEU A 3 -17.93 -15.19 12.62
CA LEU A 3 -17.98 -14.63 11.27
C LEU A 3 -16.55 -14.44 10.76
N PRO A 4 -16.18 -14.85 9.54
CA PRO A 4 -14.93 -14.50 8.94
C PRO A 4 -14.96 -12.99 8.60
N LEU A 5 -14.04 -12.21 9.17
CA LEU A 5 -13.75 -10.86 8.69
C LEU A 5 -13.06 -11.00 7.34
N ALA A 6 -13.78 -10.76 6.27
CA ALA A 6 -13.20 -10.55 4.97
C ALA A 6 -12.54 -9.17 4.98
N ALA A 7 -11.22 -9.12 5.07
CA ALA A 7 -10.46 -7.89 4.96
C ALA A 7 -10.47 -7.41 3.51
N ALA A 8 -11.30 -6.45 3.20
CA ALA A 8 -11.21 -5.70 1.95
C ALA A 8 -10.06 -4.69 2.08
N ALA A 9 -8.87 -5.08 1.65
CA ALA A 9 -7.74 -4.17 1.58
C ALA A 9 -7.74 -3.47 0.22
N LEU A 10 -8.15 -2.23 0.19
CA LEU A 10 -7.95 -1.33 -0.95
C LEU A 10 -6.89 -0.29 -0.61
N ALA A 11 -5.91 -0.22 -1.49
CA ALA A 11 -4.78 0.70 -1.59
C ALA A 11 -3.58 0.40 -0.69
N ALA A 12 -2.49 -0.05 -1.31
CA ALA A 12 -1.06 0.04 -0.93
C ALA A 12 -0.64 -0.15 0.56
N ALA A 13 -1.55 -0.56 1.43
CA ALA A 13 -1.21 -1.24 2.64
C ALA A 13 -1.25 -2.74 2.30
N LEU A 14 -0.11 -3.41 2.31
CA LEU A 14 -0.12 -4.87 2.37
C LEU A 14 -1.11 -5.27 3.46
N PRO A 15 -2.04 -6.19 3.21
CA PRO A 15 -2.95 -6.61 4.24
C PRO A 15 -2.11 -6.99 5.45
N VAL A 16 -2.36 -6.36 6.61
CA VAL A 16 -2.00 -7.00 7.87
C VAL A 16 -2.73 -8.32 7.81
N ALA A 17 -2.00 -9.42 7.67
CA ALA A 17 -2.55 -10.72 7.37
C ALA A 17 -3.45 -11.20 8.51
N GLY A 18 -4.64 -10.66 8.55
CA GLY A 18 -5.78 -11.28 9.21
C GLY A 18 -6.22 -12.41 8.30
N SER A 19 -5.69 -13.57 8.57
CA SER A 19 -5.99 -14.91 8.06
C SER A 19 -7.20 -15.01 7.10
N ALA A 20 -7.10 -14.45 5.91
CA ALA A 20 -7.91 -14.87 4.78
C ALA A 20 -7.19 -16.06 4.15
N TYR A 21 -7.15 -17.20 4.87
CA TYR A 21 -6.98 -18.47 4.19
C TYR A 21 -8.20 -18.60 3.28
N ALA A 22 -8.02 -18.51 1.98
CA ALA A 22 -9.04 -18.92 1.04
C ALA A 22 -9.50 -20.33 1.46
N GLU A 23 -10.82 -20.55 1.52
CA GLU A 23 -11.36 -21.87 1.88
C GLU A 23 -10.86 -23.00 0.96
N ASP A 24 -10.19 -22.65 -0.16
CA ASP A 24 -9.80 -23.58 -1.23
C ASP A 24 -8.27 -23.72 -1.44
N GLY A 25 -7.38 -23.18 -0.58
CA GLY A 25 -5.95 -23.43 -0.76
C GLY A 25 -5.03 -22.30 -0.26
N PRO A 26 -3.68 -22.48 -0.40
CA PRO A 26 -2.68 -21.53 0.10
C PRO A 26 -2.45 -20.35 -0.86
N PHE A 27 -3.13 -20.27 -1.98
CA PHE A 27 -2.96 -19.24 -2.99
C PHE A 27 -4.18 -18.35 -3.07
N SER A 28 -3.97 -17.06 -3.24
CA SER A 28 -5.00 -16.08 -3.54
C SER A 28 -4.52 -15.09 -4.60
N ALA A 29 -5.46 -14.41 -5.24
CA ALA A 29 -5.18 -13.38 -6.22
C ALA A 29 -6.19 -12.25 -6.06
N ASN A 30 -5.80 -11.05 -6.48
CA ASN A 30 -6.69 -9.90 -6.49
C ASN A 30 -6.47 -9.05 -7.74
N ILE A 31 -7.48 -8.28 -8.10
CA ILE A 31 -7.43 -7.27 -9.14
C ILE A 31 -8.25 -6.06 -8.70
N ALA A 32 -7.77 -4.87 -8.99
CA ALA A 32 -8.48 -3.63 -8.71
C ALA A 32 -8.31 -2.62 -9.85
N LEU A 33 -9.33 -1.80 -10.04
CA LEU A 33 -9.27 -0.58 -10.82
C LEU A 33 -9.56 0.58 -9.87
N VAL A 34 -8.64 1.53 -9.79
CA VAL A 34 -8.77 2.74 -8.96
C VAL A 34 -8.76 3.98 -9.84
N SER A 35 -9.48 5.02 -9.47
CA SER A 35 -9.49 6.29 -10.22
C SER A 35 -8.16 7.05 -10.11
N ASP A 36 -7.41 6.81 -9.03
CA ASP A 36 -6.07 7.32 -8.75
C ASP A 36 -5.35 6.36 -7.81
N TYR A 37 -4.07 6.08 -8.06
CA TYR A 37 -3.23 5.33 -7.15
C TYR A 37 -2.56 6.29 -6.16
N ALA A 38 -3.13 6.46 -4.99
CA ALA A 38 -2.57 7.23 -3.90
C ALA A 38 -1.74 6.34 -2.96
N PHE A 39 -0.42 6.57 -2.89
CA PHE A 39 0.51 5.89 -2.00
C PHE A 39 1.02 6.88 -0.93
N ARG A 40 0.80 6.57 0.35
CA ARG A 40 1.12 7.48 1.47
C ARG A 40 0.60 8.92 1.21
N GLY A 41 -0.64 9.02 0.69
CA GLY A 41 -1.29 10.27 0.37
C GLY A 41 -0.92 10.91 -0.99
N ILE A 42 0.14 10.46 -1.66
CA ILE A 42 0.66 11.06 -2.90
C ILE A 42 0.21 10.24 -4.12
N SER A 43 -0.33 10.90 -5.15
CA SER A 43 -0.70 10.25 -6.41
C SER A 43 0.53 9.68 -7.13
N GLN A 44 0.43 8.42 -7.52
CA GLN A 44 1.44 7.72 -8.30
C GLN A 44 1.12 7.72 -9.79
N THR A 45 -0.06 8.22 -10.17
CA THR A 45 -0.59 8.18 -11.53
C THR A 45 -1.06 9.53 -12.06
N ASP A 46 -0.70 10.64 -11.37
CA ASP A 46 -1.13 12.00 -11.75
C ASP A 46 -2.66 12.07 -11.89
N GLU A 47 -3.35 11.58 -10.84
CA GLU A 47 -4.81 11.48 -10.74
C GLU A 47 -5.49 10.71 -11.89
N ARG A 48 -4.75 9.83 -12.57
CA ARG A 48 -5.25 8.97 -13.64
C ARG A 48 -5.53 7.55 -13.15
N PRO A 49 -6.43 6.80 -13.82
CA PRO A 49 -6.77 5.45 -13.38
C PRO A 49 -5.58 4.50 -13.34
N ALA A 50 -5.57 3.66 -12.31
CA ALA A 50 -4.61 2.57 -12.19
C ALA A 50 -5.31 1.21 -12.18
N LEU A 51 -4.69 0.26 -12.90
CA LEU A 51 -5.00 -1.16 -12.81
C LEU A 51 -3.96 -1.81 -11.90
N GLN A 52 -4.45 -2.46 -10.86
CA GLN A 52 -3.64 -3.06 -9.81
C GLN A 52 -3.98 -4.54 -9.67
N GLY A 53 -3.04 -5.35 -9.20
CA GLY A 53 -3.31 -6.75 -8.94
C GLY A 53 -2.17 -7.45 -8.23
N GLY A 54 -2.50 -8.53 -7.53
CA GLY A 54 -1.56 -9.30 -6.75
C GLY A 54 -1.82 -10.79 -6.79
N PHE A 55 -0.79 -11.52 -6.38
CA PHE A 55 -0.84 -12.97 -6.21
C PHE A 55 -0.06 -13.34 -4.95
N ASP A 56 -0.69 -14.10 -4.06
CA ASP A 56 -0.19 -14.40 -2.74
C ASP A 56 -0.11 -15.91 -2.51
N TYR A 57 0.87 -16.30 -1.72
CA TYR A 57 0.99 -17.62 -1.13
C TYR A 57 1.06 -17.49 0.39
N ALA A 58 0.18 -18.17 1.12
CA ALA A 58 0.18 -18.22 2.57
C ALA A 58 0.31 -19.67 3.05
N HIS A 59 1.34 -19.93 3.87
CA HIS A 59 1.57 -21.25 4.45
C HIS A 59 0.92 -21.35 5.83
N ALA A 60 0.44 -22.53 6.19
CA ALA A 60 -0.22 -22.80 7.49
C ALA A 60 0.64 -22.48 8.73
N SER A 61 1.96 -22.33 8.58
CA SER A 61 2.84 -21.89 9.66
C SER A 61 2.80 -20.40 9.95
N GLY A 62 2.15 -19.60 9.09
CA GLY A 62 2.17 -18.14 9.12
C GLY A 62 3.18 -17.50 8.15
N LEU A 63 4.05 -18.28 7.51
CA LEU A 63 4.92 -17.77 6.44
C LEU A 63 4.08 -17.41 5.21
N TYR A 64 4.40 -16.30 4.57
CA TYR A 64 3.78 -15.89 3.30
C TYR A 64 4.79 -15.24 2.37
N ALA A 65 4.46 -15.20 1.09
CA ALA A 65 5.14 -14.43 0.07
C ALA A 65 4.15 -14.02 -1.02
N GLY A 66 4.39 -12.90 -1.67
CA GLY A 66 3.52 -12.44 -2.73
C GLY A 66 4.21 -11.49 -3.70
N VAL A 67 3.48 -11.18 -4.75
CA VAL A 67 3.81 -10.18 -5.75
C VAL A 67 2.58 -9.33 -6.01
N TRP A 68 2.77 -8.02 -6.09
CA TRP A 68 1.75 -7.07 -6.47
C TRP A 68 2.30 -6.13 -7.53
N GLY A 69 1.44 -5.48 -8.30
CA GLY A 69 1.86 -4.47 -9.26
C GLY A 69 0.75 -3.51 -9.64
N SER A 70 1.17 -2.35 -10.12
CA SER A 70 0.31 -1.25 -10.59
C SER A 70 0.98 -0.50 -11.72
N ASN A 71 0.19 0.04 -12.64
CA ASN A 71 0.72 1.11 -13.48
C ASN A 71 0.97 2.36 -12.64
N VAL A 72 2.05 3.07 -12.97
CA VAL A 72 2.46 4.34 -12.36
C VAL A 72 2.95 5.31 -13.44
N SER A 73 3.00 6.60 -13.13
CA SER A 73 3.54 7.61 -14.05
C SER A 73 4.55 8.57 -13.39
N TRP A 74 4.53 8.71 -12.08
CA TRP A 74 5.29 9.72 -11.31
C TRP A 74 6.78 9.82 -11.69
N LEU A 75 7.44 8.69 -11.99
CA LEU A 75 8.84 8.67 -12.41
C LEU A 75 9.05 9.22 -13.81
N ALA A 76 8.14 8.89 -14.76
CA ALA A 76 8.20 9.38 -16.11
C ALA A 76 7.76 10.86 -16.20
N ASP A 77 6.87 11.28 -15.31
CA ASP A 77 6.42 12.67 -15.20
C ASP A 77 7.51 13.56 -14.55
N ALA A 78 8.36 12.99 -13.68
CA ALA A 78 9.45 13.71 -13.02
C ALA A 78 10.65 14.04 -13.93
N ALA A 79 10.93 13.24 -14.98
CA ALA A 79 12.08 13.48 -15.86
C ALA A 79 11.90 12.89 -17.26
N ASP A 80 12.20 13.69 -18.29
CA ASP A 80 12.03 13.36 -19.72
C ASP A 80 12.84 12.14 -20.20
N ASP A 81 13.91 11.78 -19.48
CA ASP A 81 14.78 10.66 -19.81
C ASP A 81 14.51 9.39 -18.98
N VAL A 82 13.39 9.36 -18.27
CA VAL A 82 12.88 8.16 -17.60
C VAL A 82 11.83 7.47 -18.46
N ARG A 83 11.92 6.14 -18.49
CA ARG A 83 10.92 5.27 -19.12
C ARG A 83 10.52 4.21 -18.11
N ASN A 84 9.52 4.53 -17.31
CA ASN A 84 8.89 3.64 -16.34
C ASN A 84 7.38 3.89 -16.38
N SER A 85 6.59 2.84 -16.29
CA SER A 85 5.13 2.89 -16.22
C SER A 85 4.55 1.79 -15.33
N LEU A 86 5.42 1.12 -14.57
CA LEU A 86 5.05 -0.03 -13.76
C LEU A 86 5.79 -0.02 -12.43
N GLU A 87 5.07 -0.33 -11.37
CA GLU A 87 5.56 -0.73 -10.07
C GLU A 87 5.31 -2.22 -9.87
N VAL A 88 6.30 -2.93 -9.35
CA VAL A 88 6.20 -4.34 -8.96
C VAL A 88 6.74 -4.49 -7.55
N ASP A 89 5.92 -4.97 -6.65
CA ASP A 89 6.26 -5.21 -5.27
C ASP A 89 6.44 -6.69 -5.00
N LEU A 90 7.56 -7.05 -4.42
CA LEU A 90 7.85 -8.41 -3.98
C LEU A 90 7.94 -8.41 -2.46
N TYR A 91 7.17 -9.24 -1.80
CA TYR A 91 7.14 -9.29 -0.34
C TYR A 91 7.14 -10.70 0.20
N ALA A 92 7.68 -10.84 1.40
CA ALA A 92 7.63 -12.06 2.17
C ALA A 92 7.68 -11.74 3.66
N GLY A 93 7.01 -12.55 4.47
CA GLY A 93 6.93 -12.30 5.90
C GLY A 93 6.41 -13.48 6.69
N TYR A 94 6.12 -13.17 7.95
CA TYR A 94 5.52 -14.08 8.91
C TYR A 94 4.43 -13.36 9.69
N ALA A 95 3.22 -13.88 9.62
CA ALA A 95 2.07 -13.39 10.35
C ALA A 95 1.55 -14.40 11.35
N GLY A 96 1.02 -13.92 12.46
CA GLY A 96 0.47 -14.78 13.52
C GLY A 96 -0.33 -13.99 14.53
N GLU A 97 -0.74 -14.68 15.60
CA GLU A 97 -1.52 -14.10 16.69
C GLU A 97 -0.86 -14.40 18.04
N ALA A 98 -0.86 -13.41 18.93
CA ALA A 98 -0.46 -13.52 20.33
C ALA A 98 -1.61 -13.03 21.22
N GLY A 99 -2.47 -13.95 21.65
CA GLY A 99 -3.71 -13.63 22.36
C GLY A 99 -4.71 -12.95 21.44
N ALA A 100 -5.06 -11.70 21.71
CA ALA A 100 -5.99 -10.90 20.90
C ALA A 100 -5.26 -9.98 19.90
N ILE A 101 -3.93 -10.01 19.86
CA ILE A 101 -3.12 -9.14 19.00
C ILE A 101 -2.63 -9.98 17.82
N GLY A 102 -3.00 -9.55 16.60
CA GLY A 102 -2.38 -10.00 15.36
C GLY A 102 -1.05 -9.29 15.17
N TYR A 103 -0.05 -9.98 14.63
CA TYR A 103 1.23 -9.40 14.25
C TYR A 103 1.69 -9.89 12.89
N ASP A 104 2.46 -9.05 12.21
CA ASP A 104 3.02 -9.31 10.88
C ASP A 104 4.41 -8.67 10.80
N VAL A 105 5.42 -9.45 10.42
CA VAL A 105 6.78 -8.95 10.19
C VAL A 105 7.26 -9.42 8.83
N GLY A 106 7.85 -8.53 8.05
CA GLY A 106 8.27 -8.90 6.71
C GLY A 106 9.22 -7.91 6.06
N LEU A 107 9.53 -8.24 4.83
CA LEU A 107 10.30 -7.42 3.90
C LEU A 107 9.43 -7.12 2.67
N LEU A 108 9.58 -5.92 2.14
CA LEU A 108 8.90 -5.44 0.95
C LEU A 108 9.92 -4.75 0.04
N GLN A 109 10.06 -5.26 -1.17
CA GLN A 109 10.87 -4.67 -2.23
C GLN A 109 9.95 -3.97 -3.23
N TYR A 110 9.98 -2.65 -3.27
CA TYR A 110 9.43 -1.85 -4.36
C TYR A 110 10.41 -1.89 -5.54
N TYR A 111 9.94 -2.33 -6.68
CA TYR A 111 10.74 -2.43 -7.90
C TYR A 111 10.06 -1.68 -9.05
N TYR A 112 10.77 -0.74 -9.65
CA TYR A 112 10.31 0.08 -10.76
C TYR A 112 11.08 -0.30 -12.03
N PRO A 113 10.61 -1.27 -12.83
CA PRO A 113 11.28 -1.66 -14.06
C PRO A 113 11.29 -0.53 -15.08
N GLY A 114 12.44 -0.26 -15.69
CA GLY A 114 12.54 0.83 -16.65
C GLY A 114 13.97 1.25 -16.97
N SER A 115 14.09 2.35 -17.69
CA SER A 115 15.37 3.00 -17.97
C SER A 115 15.41 4.40 -17.35
N TYR A 116 16.52 4.72 -16.74
CA TYR A 116 16.80 5.94 -16.02
C TYR A 116 17.99 6.62 -16.66
N GLY A 117 17.76 7.73 -17.33
CA GLY A 117 18.78 8.43 -18.10
C GLY A 117 19.71 9.31 -17.26
N PRO A 118 20.69 9.98 -17.91
CA PRO A 118 21.68 10.80 -17.22
C PRO A 118 21.07 12.00 -16.47
N LEU A 119 19.97 12.58 -16.97
CA LEU A 119 19.31 13.73 -16.31
C LEU A 119 18.72 13.31 -14.97
N TYR A 120 17.97 12.22 -14.95
CA TYR A 120 17.43 11.68 -13.71
C TYR A 120 18.56 11.32 -12.73
N ARG A 121 19.57 10.59 -13.19
CA ARG A 121 20.69 10.11 -12.35
C ARG A 121 21.65 11.18 -11.87
N ALA A 122 21.55 12.39 -12.39
CA ALA A 122 22.33 13.54 -11.90
C ALA A 122 21.85 14.04 -10.52
N GLY A 123 20.57 13.73 -10.16
CA GLY A 123 19.97 14.21 -8.91
C GLY A 123 19.28 13.13 -8.07
N ALA A 124 19.19 11.87 -8.57
CA ALA A 124 18.50 10.79 -7.89
C ALA A 124 19.16 9.44 -8.14
N GLU A 125 19.02 8.53 -7.19
CA GLU A 125 19.34 7.12 -7.36
C GLU A 125 18.17 6.37 -8.04
N LYS A 126 18.35 5.07 -8.34
CA LYS A 126 17.24 4.26 -8.82
C LYS A 126 16.18 4.15 -7.72
N PRO A 127 14.89 4.27 -8.05
CA PRO A 127 13.82 4.34 -7.05
C PRO A 127 13.47 3.01 -6.38
N HIS A 128 14.28 1.97 -6.60
CA HIS A 128 14.06 0.67 -5.97
C HIS A 128 14.31 0.76 -4.46
N THR A 129 13.33 0.40 -3.66
CA THR A 129 13.38 0.53 -2.21
C THR A 129 13.09 -0.81 -1.54
N LEU A 130 13.94 -1.19 -0.61
CA LEU A 130 13.68 -2.33 0.28
C LEU A 130 13.29 -1.81 1.67
N GLU A 131 12.12 -2.20 2.15
CA GLU A 131 11.65 -1.91 3.51
C GLU A 131 11.53 -3.18 4.35
N ALA A 132 11.87 -3.08 5.63
CA ALA A 132 11.42 -4.00 6.66
C ALA A 132 10.21 -3.40 7.36
N TYR A 133 9.23 -4.23 7.75
CA TYR A 133 8.04 -3.74 8.43
C TYR A 133 7.61 -4.63 9.59
N LEU A 134 6.89 -3.99 10.53
CA LEU A 134 6.16 -4.60 11.63
C LEU A 134 4.73 -4.07 11.63
N GLY A 135 3.76 -4.97 11.49
CA GLY A 135 2.32 -4.69 11.64
C GLY A 135 1.79 -5.27 12.95
N LEU A 136 0.85 -4.58 13.55
CA LEU A 136 0.07 -5.02 14.71
C LEU A 136 -1.40 -4.76 14.45
N SER A 137 -2.29 -5.65 14.89
CA SER A 137 -3.73 -5.45 14.81
C SER A 137 -4.42 -5.86 16.10
N TRP A 138 -5.42 -5.07 16.50
CA TRP A 138 -6.24 -5.34 17.67
C TRP A 138 -7.66 -4.79 17.47
N GLU A 139 -8.64 -5.70 17.47
CA GLU A 139 -10.04 -5.37 17.18
C GLU A 139 -10.19 -4.58 15.87
N LEU A 140 -10.62 -3.31 15.95
CA LEU A 140 -10.81 -2.43 14.79
C LEU A 140 -9.55 -1.63 14.42
N LEU A 141 -8.50 -1.69 15.21
CA LEU A 141 -7.30 -0.86 15.05
C LEU A 141 -6.14 -1.65 14.43
N SER A 142 -5.36 -0.97 13.61
CA SER A 142 -4.08 -1.46 13.09
C SER A 142 -2.99 -0.41 13.25
N PHE A 143 -1.77 -0.89 13.42
CA PHE A 143 -0.56 -0.08 13.38
C PHE A 143 0.47 -0.77 12.49
N LYS A 144 1.17 -0.02 11.64
CA LYS A 144 2.29 -0.52 10.87
C LYS A 144 3.46 0.45 10.94
N TYR A 145 4.64 -0.09 11.15
CA TYR A 145 5.92 0.58 11.07
C TYR A 145 6.70 0.02 9.89
N SER A 146 7.18 0.89 9.01
CA SER A 146 8.07 0.54 7.90
C SER A 146 9.40 1.28 8.05
N HIS A 147 10.49 0.58 7.75
CA HIS A 147 11.85 1.09 7.83
C HIS A 147 12.59 0.80 6.53
N SER A 148 13.06 1.84 5.85
CA SER A 148 13.81 1.71 4.61
C SER A 148 15.21 1.18 4.89
N LEU A 149 15.57 0.06 4.28
CA LEU A 149 16.90 -0.56 4.37
C LEU A 149 17.85 -0.09 3.27
N THR A 150 17.29 0.59 2.26
CA THR A 150 18.01 1.21 1.15
C THR A 150 17.50 2.64 0.99
N ASP A 151 18.04 3.40 0.06
CA ASP A 151 17.53 4.71 -0.29
C ASP A 151 16.04 4.63 -0.64
N LEU A 152 15.26 5.60 -0.14
CA LEU A 152 13.82 5.66 -0.28
C LEU A 152 13.45 6.31 -1.62
N PHE A 153 12.84 5.56 -2.54
CA PHE A 153 12.28 6.02 -3.81
C PHE A 153 13.18 6.94 -4.66
N GLY A 154 14.52 6.71 -4.56
CA GLY A 154 15.53 7.43 -5.32
C GLY A 154 16.09 8.69 -4.66
N TYR A 155 15.64 9.06 -3.47
CA TYR A 155 16.27 10.11 -2.66
C TYR A 155 17.64 9.65 -2.17
N THR A 156 18.69 10.35 -2.51
CA THR A 156 20.06 10.02 -2.14
C THR A 156 20.27 10.15 -0.62
N ASP A 157 21.02 9.22 -0.01
CA ASP A 157 21.33 9.18 1.43
C ASP A 157 20.06 9.11 2.33
N SER A 158 18.99 8.54 1.84
CA SER A 158 17.71 8.42 2.56
C SER A 158 17.42 7.03 3.15
N ASP A 159 18.41 6.13 3.16
CA ASP A 159 18.33 4.87 3.89
C ASP A 159 18.04 5.13 5.38
N GLY A 160 17.21 4.29 5.99
CA GLY A 160 16.74 4.50 7.37
C GLY A 160 15.56 5.46 7.51
N SER A 161 14.95 5.92 6.40
CA SER A 161 13.66 6.60 6.44
C SER A 161 12.57 5.70 7.01
N GLN A 162 11.55 6.29 7.63
CA GLN A 162 10.55 5.58 8.40
C GLN A 162 9.15 6.02 8.02
N TYR A 163 8.20 5.09 8.07
CA TYR A 163 6.78 5.39 7.93
C TYR A 163 5.98 4.72 9.05
N TYR A 164 5.13 5.50 9.69
CA TYR A 164 4.24 5.08 10.76
C TYR A 164 2.81 5.19 10.29
N GLU A 165 2.04 4.14 10.43
CA GLU A 165 0.66 4.06 9.96
C GLU A 165 -0.27 3.62 11.08
N LEU A 166 -1.38 4.33 11.26
CA LEU A 166 -2.51 3.94 12.08
C LEU A 166 -3.72 3.75 11.18
N GLY A 167 -4.37 2.60 11.31
CA GLY A 167 -5.60 2.26 10.61
C GLY A 167 -6.75 1.97 11.57
N ALA A 168 -7.97 2.18 11.10
CA ALA A 168 -9.18 1.74 11.77
C ALA A 168 -10.21 1.28 10.74
N GLU A 169 -10.86 0.13 11.01
CA GLU A 169 -11.94 -0.41 10.20
C GLU A 169 -13.13 -0.76 11.08
N HIS A 170 -14.32 -0.31 10.69
CA HIS A 170 -15.55 -0.56 11.44
C HIS A 170 -16.66 -1.07 10.52
N ASP A 171 -17.15 -2.28 10.80
CA ASP A 171 -18.29 -2.86 10.08
C ASP A 171 -19.60 -2.12 10.48
N LEU A 172 -20.18 -1.43 9.50
CA LEU A 172 -21.46 -0.73 9.64
C LEU A 172 -22.66 -1.66 9.38
N GLY A 173 -22.39 -2.90 9.01
CA GLY A 173 -23.40 -3.87 8.60
C GLY A 173 -23.82 -3.74 7.14
N SER A 174 -24.57 -4.73 6.66
CA SER A 174 -25.04 -4.81 5.28
C SER A 174 -23.93 -4.73 4.21
N GLY A 175 -22.69 -5.14 4.57
CA GLY A 175 -21.50 -5.10 3.71
C GLY A 175 -20.86 -3.73 3.55
N PHE A 176 -21.22 -2.75 4.39
CA PHE A 176 -20.53 -1.46 4.46
C PHE A 176 -19.46 -1.48 5.53
N ILE A 177 -18.24 -1.04 5.18
CA ILE A 177 -17.10 -0.91 6.08
C ILE A 177 -16.63 0.53 6.04
N LEU A 178 -16.63 1.20 7.20
CA LEU A 178 -15.99 2.50 7.37
C LEU A 178 -14.50 2.29 7.61
N THR A 179 -13.65 3.02 6.88
CA THR A 179 -12.19 2.95 7.02
C THR A 179 -11.62 4.33 7.32
N ALA A 180 -10.61 4.37 8.16
CA ALA A 180 -9.80 5.55 8.42
C ALA A 180 -8.33 5.17 8.51
N HIS A 181 -7.46 6.08 8.07
CA HIS A 181 -6.03 5.93 8.05
C HIS A 181 -5.36 7.27 8.38
N ALA A 182 -4.26 7.23 9.11
CA ALA A 182 -3.33 8.34 9.28
C ALA A 182 -1.89 7.80 9.22
N GLY A 183 -1.04 8.45 8.44
CA GLY A 183 0.35 8.10 8.25
C GLY A 183 1.29 9.26 8.56
N TYR A 184 2.52 8.95 8.95
CA TYR A 184 3.59 9.91 9.12
C TYR A 184 4.87 9.39 8.47
N SER A 185 5.36 10.15 7.49
CA SER A 185 6.60 9.89 6.75
C SER A 185 7.73 10.71 7.37
N ASP A 186 8.73 10.02 7.94
CA ASP A 186 10.01 10.60 8.40
C ASP A 186 11.07 10.23 7.37
N ILE A 187 11.33 11.17 6.44
CA ILE A 187 12.20 10.94 5.28
C ILE A 187 13.55 11.61 5.51
N ARG A 188 14.60 10.83 5.64
CA ARG A 188 15.95 11.35 5.84
C ARG A 188 16.37 12.24 4.68
N GLY A 189 16.80 13.46 5.01
CA GLY A 189 17.26 14.45 4.02
C GLY A 189 16.15 15.14 3.23
N GLN A 190 14.88 14.88 3.55
CA GLN A 190 13.72 15.54 2.95
C GLN A 190 12.79 16.08 4.04
N ASP A 191 11.76 16.82 3.65
CA ASP A 191 10.70 17.25 4.56
C ASP A 191 9.83 16.06 4.98
N ASN A 192 9.50 16.00 6.26
CA ASN A 192 8.55 15.03 6.80
C ASN A 192 7.12 15.49 6.50
N TYR A 193 6.18 14.53 6.38
CA TYR A 193 4.79 14.87 6.16
C TYR A 193 3.85 13.86 6.79
N THR A 194 2.60 14.26 6.91
CA THR A 194 1.48 13.44 7.37
C THR A 194 0.48 13.26 6.25
N ASP A 195 -0.05 12.06 6.12
CA ASP A 195 -1.15 11.75 5.22
C ASP A 195 -2.34 11.19 5.99
N TRP A 196 -3.55 11.32 5.43
CA TRP A 196 -4.74 10.70 6.00
C TRP A 196 -5.76 10.34 4.92
N LYS A 197 -6.52 9.31 5.24
CA LYS A 197 -7.58 8.81 4.39
C LYS A 197 -8.79 8.43 5.23
N VAL A 198 -9.98 8.77 4.76
CA VAL A 198 -11.24 8.29 5.32
C VAL A 198 -12.17 7.89 4.18
N GLY A 199 -12.88 6.80 4.36
CA GLY A 199 -13.77 6.33 3.29
C GLY A 199 -14.70 5.22 3.71
N VAL A 200 -15.46 4.74 2.75
CA VAL A 200 -16.37 3.63 2.92
C VAL A 200 -16.15 2.61 1.80
N ASN A 201 -16.12 1.35 2.18
CA ASN A 201 -16.14 0.22 1.27
C ASN A 201 -17.50 -0.46 1.30
N LYS A 202 -17.90 -1.06 0.17
CA LYS A 202 -19.14 -1.80 0.00
C LYS A 202 -18.89 -3.07 -0.78
N GLU A 203 -19.04 -4.20 -0.14
CA GLU A 203 -19.10 -5.48 -0.84
C GLU A 203 -20.47 -5.65 -1.51
N TYR A 204 -20.47 -5.90 -2.81
CA TYR A 204 -21.69 -6.20 -3.57
C TYR A 204 -21.39 -7.08 -4.79
N GLY A 205 -22.06 -8.21 -4.90
CA GLY A 205 -21.96 -9.10 -6.06
C GLY A 205 -20.57 -9.74 -6.25
N GLY A 206 -19.80 -9.91 -5.19
CA GLY A 206 -18.42 -10.43 -5.21
C GLY A 206 -17.40 -9.40 -5.66
N PHE A 207 -17.74 -8.11 -5.64
CA PHE A 207 -16.85 -6.98 -5.84
C PHE A 207 -16.86 -6.08 -4.62
N ASP A 208 -15.71 -5.46 -4.34
CA ASP A 208 -15.52 -4.43 -3.34
C ASP A 208 -15.48 -3.07 -4.03
N PHE A 209 -16.40 -2.18 -3.67
CA PHE A 209 -16.47 -0.80 -4.14
C PHE A 209 -15.99 0.11 -3.02
N GLY A 210 -15.01 0.97 -3.30
CA GLY A 210 -14.47 1.92 -2.35
C GLY A 210 -14.69 3.36 -2.78
N LEU A 211 -14.93 4.24 -1.81
CA LEU A 211 -14.93 5.69 -1.99
C LEU A 211 -14.17 6.30 -0.82
N HIS A 212 -13.04 6.95 -1.11
CA HIS A 212 -12.11 7.45 -0.11
C HIS A 212 -11.74 8.90 -0.39
N TYR A 213 -11.77 9.73 0.64
CA TYR A 213 -11.11 11.03 0.66
C TYR A 213 -9.68 10.85 1.16
N VAL A 214 -8.71 11.37 0.41
CA VAL A 214 -7.28 11.28 0.70
C VAL A 214 -6.70 12.69 0.72
N ASN A 215 -5.77 12.96 1.63
CA ASN A 215 -5.09 14.25 1.73
C ASN A 215 -3.75 14.10 2.46
N THR A 216 -2.90 15.14 2.35
CA THR A 216 -1.64 15.28 3.07
C THR A 216 -1.51 16.69 3.67
N ASP A 217 -0.47 16.94 4.47
CA ASP A 217 -0.07 18.27 4.92
C ASP A 217 1.04 18.90 4.05
N LEU A 218 1.42 18.25 2.95
CA LEU A 218 2.33 18.82 1.97
C LEU A 218 1.66 19.98 1.23
N ASN A 219 2.37 21.09 1.07
CA ASN A 219 1.87 22.29 0.40
C ASN A 219 2.62 22.53 -0.91
N GLY A 220 1.88 22.83 -1.98
CA GLY A 220 2.47 23.18 -3.29
C GLY A 220 3.03 21.96 -4.05
N VAL A 221 2.50 20.78 -3.77
CA VAL A 221 2.75 19.52 -4.48
C VAL A 221 1.39 19.04 -4.99
N ASP A 222 1.13 19.22 -6.27
CA ASP A 222 -0.19 18.96 -6.87
C ASP A 222 -0.63 17.49 -6.66
N GLU A 223 0.31 16.53 -6.74
CA GLU A 223 0.05 15.11 -6.52
C GLU A 223 -0.25 14.75 -5.05
N ALA A 224 -0.06 15.68 -4.12
CA ALA A 224 -0.31 15.51 -2.69
C ALA A 224 -1.54 16.28 -2.18
N GLU A 225 -2.24 17.02 -3.06
CA GLU A 225 -3.47 17.72 -2.74
C GLU A 225 -4.63 16.76 -2.43
N GLU A 226 -5.66 17.30 -1.78
CA GLU A 226 -6.85 16.53 -1.43
C GLU A 226 -7.59 16.00 -2.65
N ARG A 227 -8.04 14.75 -2.56
CA ARG A 227 -8.80 14.11 -3.65
C ARG A 227 -9.75 13.04 -3.16
N VAL A 228 -10.69 12.69 -4.04
CA VAL A 228 -11.59 11.55 -3.84
C VAL A 228 -11.20 10.43 -4.79
N VAL A 229 -10.89 9.28 -4.22
CA VAL A 229 -10.52 8.05 -4.95
C VAL A 229 -11.69 7.10 -4.93
N PHE A 230 -12.12 6.67 -6.11
CA PHE A 230 -13.06 5.57 -6.31
C PHE A 230 -12.29 4.30 -6.71
N SER A 231 -12.79 3.16 -6.25
CA SER A 231 -12.18 1.87 -6.58
C SER A 231 -13.24 0.78 -6.76
N ILE A 232 -12.88 -0.21 -7.56
CA ILE A 232 -13.57 -1.49 -7.68
C ILE A 232 -12.54 -2.60 -7.67
N ALA A 233 -12.70 -3.57 -6.79
CA ALA A 233 -11.78 -4.69 -6.64
C ALA A 233 -12.50 -6.03 -6.58
N ARG A 234 -11.74 -7.10 -6.83
CA ARG A 234 -12.18 -8.47 -6.63
C ARG A 234 -11.01 -9.35 -6.19
N SER A 235 -11.29 -10.23 -5.23
CA SER A 235 -10.38 -11.29 -4.79
C SER A 235 -10.85 -12.67 -5.25
N PHE A 236 -9.88 -13.61 -5.41
CA PHE A 236 -10.08 -14.97 -5.89
C PHE A 236 -9.34 -15.97 -5.03
#